data_656ca41a50524839779bf19c016848b5
#
_entry.id   656ca41a50524839779bf19c016848b5
#
_cell.length_a   1.000
_cell.length_b   1.000
_cell.length_c   1.000
_cell.angle_alpha   90.00
_cell.angle_beta   90.00
_cell.angle_gamma   90.00
#
_symmetry.space_group_name_H-M   'P 1'
#
loop_
_entity.id
_entity.type
_entity.pdbx_description
1 polymer ?
#
loop_
_entity_poly.entity_id
_entity_poly.type
_entity_poly.pdbx_seq_one_letter_code
_entity_poly.pdbx_strand_id
1 'polypeptide(L)'
;MNAVDGTHGRWPSQLGALTLALALGLGYAPPLAASPDFIHADGKRLVDGRGETFVIKGINLGNWLVPEGYMFKFKQARSPSEIAGFFDSLIGPEDASRFWVKFRDVYITEEDVRFIKAAGFNTVRVPLNWRLFAEPGDEPSHRYQAAGWPLLDRLVQWCREAGLRVIVDLHAAPGGQTGVNHDDGPGYPLTFYVPQNRQRTIALWQKLAARYHAETAILGYDLLNEPISPYSDVEYLNPQLERLYRDIVAAIRSVDQNHVVLLEGAQWGTNFAVFHQPFDANAAYTYHKFWINPTRDGLQSYLDFSNRWNVPVFIGETGEFNNSWNDKFHRLQERFGLGWCFWPYKNLDSDLSVVSIQKPVGWDLIAEAGSSAKAPLPARAQAQAIVNAYLEAAKFKNVRVNADYINSLGLSVP
;
A
#
# COMPACT_ATOMS: atom_id res chain seq x y z
N MET A 1 43.84 -84.31 18.42
CA MET A 1 42.93 -85.44 18.20
C MET A 1 41.91 -84.98 17.18
N ASN A 2 41.99 -85.68 16.04
CA ASN A 2 40.98 -85.81 14.97
C ASN A 2 40.36 -84.54 14.40
N ALA A 3 40.73 -84.04 13.15
CA ALA A 3 40.60 -84.66 11.83
C ALA A 3 39.13 -84.92 11.43
N VAL A 4 38.68 -84.22 10.33
CA VAL A 4 38.12 -84.71 9.07
C VAL A 4 37.42 -83.54 8.37
N ASP A 5 37.92 -82.96 7.33
CA ASP A 5 37.84 -83.21 5.86
C ASP A 5 36.41 -83.07 5.27
N GLY A 6 36.31 -82.30 4.18
CA GLY A 6 35.15 -82.40 3.29
C GLY A 6 34.87 -81.13 2.41
N THR A 7 35.66 -80.93 1.42
CA THR A 7 35.43 -80.69 -0.08
C THR A 7 34.40 -79.68 -0.59
N HIS A 8 34.92 -78.78 -1.40
CA HIS A 8 34.52 -78.24 -2.76
C HIS A 8 33.21 -77.50 -2.96
N GLY A 9 33.34 -76.29 -3.44
CA GLY A 9 32.36 -75.60 -4.22
C GLY A 9 32.75 -74.16 -4.54
N ARG A 10 33.53 -73.95 -5.64
CA ARG A 10 33.85 -72.61 -6.20
C ARG A 10 32.64 -72.05 -6.90
N TRP A 11 32.22 -70.80 -6.55
CA TRP A 11 31.51 -69.90 -7.42
C TRP A 11 32.17 -68.54 -7.35
N PRO A 12 32.28 -67.78 -8.51
CA PRO A 12 32.98 -66.49 -8.56
C PRO A 12 32.10 -65.35 -8.09
N SER A 13 32.65 -64.57 -7.15
CA SER A 13 32.07 -63.29 -6.71
C SER A 13 32.42 -62.19 -7.68
N GLN A 14 31.42 -61.66 -8.34
CA GLN A 14 31.49 -60.29 -8.88
C GLN A 14 30.58 -59.40 -8.07
N LEU A 15 31.13 -58.70 -7.09
CA LEU A 15 30.51 -57.59 -6.40
C LEU A 15 30.86 -56.31 -7.18
N GLY A 16 29.96 -55.90 -8.04
CA GLY A 16 29.94 -54.53 -8.60
C GLY A 16 29.42 -53.57 -7.53
N ALA A 17 30.28 -52.71 -7.03
CA ALA A 17 29.89 -51.61 -6.17
C ALA A 17 29.12 -50.56 -6.99
N LEU A 18 27.79 -50.50 -6.82
CA LEU A 18 26.99 -49.42 -7.30
C LEU A 18 27.11 -48.23 -6.32
N THR A 19 27.94 -47.27 -6.65
CA THR A 19 28.00 -45.99 -5.97
C THR A 19 26.75 -45.17 -6.39
N LEU A 20 25.73 -45.15 -5.54
CA LEU A 20 24.57 -44.27 -5.72
C LEU A 20 25.00 -42.84 -5.34
N ALA A 21 25.36 -42.04 -6.32
CA ALA A 21 25.53 -40.59 -6.13
C ALA A 21 24.12 -39.97 -5.98
N LEU A 22 23.71 -39.68 -4.74
CA LEU A 22 22.57 -38.79 -4.48
C LEU A 22 22.98 -37.37 -4.86
N ALA A 23 22.69 -36.96 -6.09
CA ALA A 23 22.65 -35.56 -6.46
C ALA A 23 21.41 -34.95 -5.80
N LEU A 24 21.61 -34.26 -4.67
CA LEU A 24 20.64 -33.30 -4.15
C LEU A 24 20.55 -32.13 -5.15
N GLY A 25 19.80 -32.34 -6.21
CA GLY A 25 19.30 -31.27 -7.04
C GLY A 25 18.32 -30.47 -6.20
N LEU A 26 18.75 -29.30 -5.72
CA LEU A 26 17.84 -28.23 -5.35
C LEU A 26 17.06 -27.88 -6.62
N GLY A 27 16.00 -28.63 -6.87
CA GLY A 27 15.04 -28.34 -7.90
C GLY A 27 14.37 -27.01 -7.57
N TYR A 28 14.76 -25.96 -8.26
CA TYR A 28 13.91 -24.82 -8.46
C TYR A 28 12.60 -25.38 -9.03
N ALA A 29 11.55 -25.41 -8.24
CA ALA A 29 10.22 -25.65 -8.75
C ALA A 29 9.95 -24.51 -9.75
N PRO A 30 9.60 -24.79 -11.01
CA PRO A 30 9.21 -23.72 -11.93
C PRO A 30 8.05 -22.96 -11.26
N PRO A 31 8.00 -21.62 -11.39
CA PRO A 31 6.88 -20.87 -10.88
C PRO A 31 5.61 -21.51 -11.48
N LEU A 32 4.64 -21.83 -10.61
CA LEU A 32 3.32 -22.25 -11.06
C LEU A 32 2.89 -21.20 -12.08
N ALA A 33 2.53 -21.65 -13.29
CA ALA A 33 2.01 -20.76 -14.32
C ALA A 33 0.87 -19.95 -13.69
N ALA A 34 1.05 -18.64 -13.55
CA ALA A 34 0.05 -17.77 -13.00
C ALA A 34 -1.26 -17.97 -13.77
N SER A 35 -2.39 -17.99 -13.07
CA SER A 35 -3.71 -17.98 -13.74
C SER A 35 -3.72 -16.84 -14.77
N PRO A 36 -4.35 -17.01 -15.94
CA PRO A 36 -4.30 -16.04 -17.04
C PRO A 36 -4.65 -14.59 -16.65
N ASP A 37 -5.34 -14.41 -15.55
CA ASP A 37 -5.87 -13.11 -15.12
C ASP A 37 -5.01 -12.34 -14.09
N PHE A 38 -3.95 -12.94 -13.52
CA PHE A 38 -3.10 -12.27 -12.55
C PHE A 38 -1.99 -11.44 -13.21
N ILE A 39 -1.75 -10.24 -12.68
CA ILE A 39 -0.53 -9.48 -12.98
C ILE A 39 0.64 -10.14 -12.25
N HIS A 40 1.79 -10.27 -12.91
CA HIS A 40 2.99 -10.85 -12.32
C HIS A 40 4.27 -10.19 -12.84
N ALA A 41 5.37 -10.39 -12.13
CA ALA A 41 6.68 -9.90 -12.50
C ALA A 41 7.30 -10.78 -13.61
N ASP A 42 7.78 -10.14 -14.68
CA ASP A 42 8.56 -10.75 -15.75
C ASP A 42 9.79 -9.88 -16.05
N GLY A 43 10.91 -10.23 -15.45
CA GLY A 43 12.09 -9.38 -15.49
C GLY A 43 11.80 -8.00 -14.92
N LYS A 44 12.06 -6.95 -15.69
CA LYS A 44 11.83 -5.55 -15.28
C LYS A 44 10.40 -5.06 -15.51
N ARG A 45 9.49 -5.93 -15.93
CA ARG A 45 8.11 -5.57 -16.27
C ARG A 45 7.12 -6.23 -15.34
N LEU A 46 5.99 -5.58 -15.17
CA LEU A 46 4.77 -6.24 -14.77
C LEU A 46 4.04 -6.66 -16.05
N VAL A 47 3.53 -7.87 -16.10
CA VAL A 47 2.81 -8.41 -17.25
C VAL A 47 1.49 -9.03 -16.82
N ASP A 48 0.51 -9.02 -17.73
CA ASP A 48 -0.77 -9.72 -17.54
C ASP A 48 -0.64 -11.23 -17.87
N GLY A 49 -1.72 -11.99 -17.67
CA GLY A 49 -1.74 -13.42 -17.94
C GLY A 49 -1.50 -13.81 -19.42
N ARG A 50 -1.49 -12.86 -20.34
CA ARG A 50 -1.14 -13.05 -21.75
C ARG A 50 0.32 -12.71 -22.04
N GLY A 51 1.08 -12.25 -21.04
CA GLY A 51 2.45 -11.79 -21.18
C GLY A 51 2.59 -10.37 -21.73
N GLU A 52 1.48 -9.63 -21.84
CA GLU A 52 1.51 -8.23 -22.27
C GLU A 52 1.92 -7.32 -21.13
N THR A 53 2.77 -6.33 -21.42
CA THR A 53 3.25 -5.40 -20.39
C THR A 53 2.11 -4.58 -19.81
N PHE A 54 1.97 -4.62 -18.49
CA PHE A 54 1.05 -3.81 -17.72
C PHE A 54 1.78 -2.63 -17.08
N VAL A 55 1.58 -1.43 -17.63
CA VAL A 55 2.12 -0.20 -17.05
C VAL A 55 1.08 0.41 -16.12
N ILE A 56 1.42 0.56 -14.84
CA ILE A 56 0.54 1.17 -13.84
C ILE A 56 0.32 2.64 -14.19
N LYS A 57 -0.95 3.05 -14.32
CA LYS A 57 -1.43 4.43 -14.36
C LYS A 57 -2.42 4.58 -13.22
N GLY A 58 -1.90 4.89 -12.04
CA GLY A 58 -2.63 4.75 -10.80
C GLY A 58 -2.96 6.07 -10.10
N ILE A 59 -3.89 5.97 -9.17
CA ILE A 59 -4.27 7.04 -8.26
C ILE A 59 -4.45 6.48 -6.85
N ASN A 60 -3.97 7.23 -5.86
CA ASN A 60 -4.09 6.87 -4.45
C ASN A 60 -5.43 7.33 -3.87
N LEU A 61 -6.14 6.44 -3.18
CA LEU A 61 -7.39 6.75 -2.47
C LEU A 61 -7.09 7.33 -1.07
N GLY A 62 -6.25 8.35 -1.03
CA GLY A 62 -5.83 9.02 0.21
C GLY A 62 -6.99 9.58 1.01
N ASN A 63 -6.78 9.73 2.32
CA ASN A 63 -7.74 10.26 3.30
C ASN A 63 -8.97 9.37 3.59
N TRP A 64 -9.20 8.31 2.85
CA TRP A 64 -10.39 7.47 3.02
C TRP A 64 -10.32 6.55 4.24
N LEU A 65 -9.38 5.59 4.24
CA LEU A 65 -9.21 4.65 5.36
C LEU A 65 -8.04 5.04 6.28
N VAL A 66 -7.22 6.01 5.85
CA VAL A 66 -6.15 6.64 6.62
C VAL A 66 -6.33 8.15 6.52
N PRO A 67 -7.14 8.76 7.39
CA PRO A 67 -7.31 10.20 7.41
C PRO A 67 -6.02 10.95 7.75
N GLU A 68 -5.75 12.03 7.01
CA GLU A 68 -4.58 12.89 7.23
C GLU A 68 -5.00 14.34 7.51
N GLY A 69 -4.40 14.93 8.54
CA GLY A 69 -4.82 16.23 9.03
C GLY A 69 -4.77 17.33 7.99
N TYR A 70 -3.72 17.40 7.15
CA TYR A 70 -3.59 18.43 6.12
C TYR A 70 -4.70 18.36 5.07
N MET A 71 -5.25 17.16 4.80
CA MET A 71 -6.38 16.97 3.89
C MET A 71 -7.71 17.48 4.47
N PHE A 72 -7.80 17.71 5.78
CA PHE A 72 -8.85 18.44 6.46
C PHE A 72 -8.50 19.91 6.73
N LYS A 73 -7.31 20.36 6.31
CA LYS A 73 -6.73 21.68 6.63
C LYS A 73 -6.33 21.83 8.10
N PHE A 74 -6.09 20.73 8.83
CA PHE A 74 -5.59 20.74 10.20
C PHE A 74 -4.07 20.78 10.24
N LYS A 75 -3.51 21.49 11.23
CA LYS A 75 -2.05 21.59 11.42
C LYS A 75 -1.56 20.83 12.65
N GLN A 76 -2.44 20.58 13.63
CA GLN A 76 -2.10 19.91 14.88
C GLN A 76 -2.67 18.50 14.98
N ALA A 77 -3.95 18.30 14.70
CA ALA A 77 -4.53 16.96 14.58
C ALA A 77 -4.10 16.36 13.23
N ARG A 78 -3.02 15.58 13.20
CA ARG A 78 -2.37 15.13 11.97
C ARG A 78 -2.54 13.65 11.68
N SER A 79 -2.45 12.80 12.70
CA SER A 79 -2.65 11.35 12.54
C SER A 79 -4.14 10.95 12.58
N PRO A 80 -4.50 9.77 12.05
CA PRO A 80 -5.87 9.26 12.15
C PRO A 80 -6.44 9.28 13.57
N SER A 81 -5.67 8.83 14.55
CA SER A 81 -6.09 8.81 15.96
C SER A 81 -6.24 10.21 16.56
N GLU A 82 -5.34 11.15 16.23
CA GLU A 82 -5.43 12.55 16.68
C GLU A 82 -6.66 13.23 16.07
N ILE A 83 -6.92 13.03 14.77
CA ILE A 83 -8.10 13.55 14.08
C ILE A 83 -9.37 12.97 14.70
N ALA A 84 -9.42 11.66 14.93
CA ALA A 84 -10.58 11.04 15.56
C ALA A 84 -10.85 11.58 16.98
N GLY A 85 -9.78 11.77 17.79
CA GLY A 85 -9.86 12.40 19.11
C GLY A 85 -10.33 13.86 19.07
N PHE A 86 -9.90 14.60 18.06
CA PHE A 86 -10.38 15.95 17.81
C PHE A 86 -11.89 15.97 17.50
N PHE A 87 -12.37 15.07 16.65
CA PHE A 87 -13.82 14.95 16.36
C PHE A 87 -14.62 14.53 17.59
N ASP A 88 -14.10 13.65 18.45
CA ASP A 88 -14.75 13.33 19.74
C ASP A 88 -14.92 14.58 20.62
N SER A 89 -13.91 15.43 20.65
CA SER A 89 -13.95 16.69 21.39
C SER A 89 -14.89 17.71 20.75
N LEU A 90 -14.97 17.72 19.43
CA LEU A 90 -15.71 18.69 18.63
C LEU A 90 -17.24 18.45 18.69
N ILE A 91 -17.67 17.20 18.50
CA ILE A 91 -19.09 16.84 18.37
C ILE A 91 -19.54 15.76 19.35
N GLY A 92 -18.66 15.29 20.22
CA GLY A 92 -18.88 14.20 21.17
C GLY A 92 -18.69 12.81 20.55
N PRO A 93 -18.30 11.81 21.36
CA PRO A 93 -17.80 10.52 20.86
C PRO A 93 -18.85 9.71 20.06
N GLU A 94 -20.13 9.78 20.44
CA GLU A 94 -21.18 9.08 19.70
C GLU A 94 -21.44 9.68 18.32
N ASP A 95 -21.47 11.03 18.20
CA ASP A 95 -21.66 11.71 16.93
C ASP A 95 -20.42 11.57 16.05
N ALA A 96 -19.23 11.59 16.64
CA ALA A 96 -17.98 11.34 15.95
C ALA A 96 -17.91 9.90 15.39
N SER A 97 -18.34 8.90 16.16
CA SER A 97 -18.45 7.53 15.66
C SER A 97 -19.38 7.43 14.45
N ARG A 98 -20.59 8.07 14.54
CA ARG A 98 -21.53 8.12 13.40
C ARG A 98 -20.96 8.86 12.19
N PHE A 99 -20.19 9.94 12.43
CA PHE A 99 -19.50 10.67 11.37
C PHE A 99 -18.52 9.76 10.62
N TRP A 100 -17.65 9.01 11.33
CA TRP A 100 -16.65 8.16 10.70
C TRP A 100 -17.24 7.00 9.89
N VAL A 101 -18.37 6.43 10.35
CA VAL A 101 -19.09 5.43 9.55
C VAL A 101 -19.59 6.06 8.24
N LYS A 102 -20.31 7.19 8.33
CA LYS A 102 -20.82 7.89 7.14
C LYS A 102 -19.71 8.40 6.23
N PHE A 103 -18.60 8.91 6.81
CA PHE A 103 -17.44 9.37 6.05
C PHE A 103 -16.89 8.27 5.14
N ARG A 104 -16.66 7.08 5.69
CA ARG A 104 -16.15 5.95 4.92
C ARG A 104 -17.13 5.48 3.85
N ASP A 105 -18.42 5.61 4.08
CA ASP A 105 -19.46 5.24 3.11
C ASP A 105 -19.60 6.23 1.94
N VAL A 106 -19.33 7.53 2.17
CA VAL A 106 -19.56 8.56 1.14
C VAL A 106 -18.29 9.10 0.47
N TYR A 107 -17.12 8.92 1.09
CA TYR A 107 -15.87 9.50 0.60
C TYR A 107 -15.38 8.84 -0.67
N ILE A 108 -15.41 7.50 -0.70
CA ILE A 108 -15.15 6.71 -1.92
C ILE A 108 -16.37 5.81 -2.16
N THR A 109 -16.93 5.93 -3.35
CA THR A 109 -18.15 5.23 -3.79
C THR A 109 -17.91 4.54 -5.14
N GLU A 110 -18.87 3.74 -5.57
CA GLU A 110 -18.84 3.13 -6.90
C GLU A 110 -18.77 4.17 -8.03
N GLU A 111 -19.42 5.33 -7.84
CA GLU A 111 -19.37 6.45 -8.80
C GLU A 111 -17.95 7.00 -8.93
N ASP A 112 -17.21 7.12 -7.81
CA ASP A 112 -15.80 7.51 -7.82
C ASP A 112 -14.95 6.51 -8.61
N VAL A 113 -15.14 5.21 -8.40
CA VAL A 113 -14.41 4.14 -9.08
C VAL A 113 -14.69 4.16 -10.59
N ARG A 114 -15.94 4.30 -10.99
CA ARG A 114 -16.33 4.42 -12.41
C ARG A 114 -15.71 5.65 -13.06
N PHE A 115 -15.69 6.78 -12.35
CA PHE A 115 -15.06 8.01 -12.83
C PHE A 115 -13.54 7.84 -13.00
N ILE A 116 -12.84 7.23 -12.03
CA ILE A 116 -11.41 6.94 -12.11
C ILE A 116 -11.11 6.12 -13.38
N LYS A 117 -11.90 5.08 -13.64
CA LYS A 117 -11.75 4.28 -14.87
C LYS A 117 -11.98 5.07 -16.13
N ALA A 118 -13.07 5.84 -16.16
CA ALA A 118 -13.46 6.63 -17.33
C ALA A 118 -12.44 7.76 -17.62
N ALA A 119 -11.78 8.29 -16.60
CA ALA A 119 -10.68 9.27 -16.75
C ALA A 119 -9.39 8.65 -17.35
N GLY A 120 -9.29 7.31 -17.43
CA GLY A 120 -8.16 6.62 -18.06
C GLY A 120 -7.15 6.01 -17.10
N PHE A 121 -7.38 6.04 -15.80
CA PHE A 121 -6.59 5.27 -14.84
C PHE A 121 -6.86 3.76 -15.03
N ASN A 122 -5.87 2.93 -14.71
CA ASN A 122 -6.01 1.48 -14.73
C ASN A 122 -5.82 0.83 -13.35
N THR A 123 -5.37 1.60 -12.36
CA THR A 123 -5.04 1.11 -11.03
C THR A 123 -5.47 2.11 -9.95
N VAL A 124 -5.96 1.60 -8.82
CA VAL A 124 -6.10 2.36 -7.58
C VAL A 124 -5.18 1.78 -6.52
N ARG A 125 -4.49 2.62 -5.76
CA ARG A 125 -3.76 2.22 -4.55
C ARG A 125 -4.61 2.63 -3.35
N VAL A 126 -4.86 1.71 -2.43
CA VAL A 126 -5.73 1.94 -1.28
C VAL A 126 -4.94 1.86 0.01
N PRO A 127 -4.68 3.00 0.67
CA PRO A 127 -4.07 3.07 1.98
C PRO A 127 -4.96 2.45 3.05
N LEU A 128 -4.43 1.51 3.85
CA LEU A 128 -5.13 0.82 4.94
C LEU A 128 -4.55 1.21 6.30
N ASN A 129 -5.43 1.49 7.26
CA ASN A 129 -5.06 1.51 8.67
C ASN A 129 -5.36 0.14 9.29
N TRP A 130 -4.35 -0.49 9.89
CA TRP A 130 -4.47 -1.82 10.51
C TRP A 130 -5.62 -1.93 11.51
N ARG A 131 -5.94 -0.84 12.22
CA ARG A 131 -6.99 -0.80 13.25
C ARG A 131 -8.38 -1.12 12.70
N LEU A 132 -8.63 -0.80 11.42
CA LEU A 132 -9.88 -1.14 10.73
C LEU A 132 -10.04 -2.64 10.46
N PHE A 133 -8.95 -3.40 10.55
CA PHE A 133 -8.88 -4.84 10.28
C PHE A 133 -8.54 -5.65 11.54
N ALA A 134 -8.36 -4.98 12.67
CA ALA A 134 -8.03 -5.60 13.95
C ALA A 134 -9.18 -6.50 14.47
N GLU A 135 -8.80 -7.57 15.17
CA GLU A 135 -9.78 -8.44 15.82
C GLU A 135 -10.42 -7.74 17.02
N PRO A 136 -11.64 -8.12 17.39
CA PRO A 136 -12.25 -7.64 18.62
C PRO A 136 -11.33 -7.86 19.83
N GLY A 137 -10.97 -6.77 20.51
CA GLY A 137 -10.07 -6.81 21.68
C GLY A 137 -8.61 -6.41 21.36
N ASP A 138 -8.15 -6.50 20.12
CA ASP A 138 -6.83 -6.01 19.73
C ASP A 138 -6.79 -4.48 19.58
N GLU A 139 -7.93 -3.88 19.24
CA GLU A 139 -8.12 -2.43 19.17
C GLU A 139 -9.34 -2.04 20.00
N PRO A 140 -9.14 -1.46 21.19
CA PRO A 140 -10.24 -1.12 22.11
C PRO A 140 -11.07 0.09 21.65
N SER A 141 -10.61 0.83 20.65
CA SER A 141 -11.30 2.02 20.20
C SER A 141 -12.56 1.69 19.39
N HIS A 142 -13.72 2.15 19.88
CA HIS A 142 -14.99 2.07 19.15
C HIS A 142 -14.98 2.75 17.77
N ARG A 143 -13.96 3.54 17.46
CA ARG A 143 -13.81 4.32 16.22
C ARG A 143 -13.54 3.46 15.00
N TYR A 144 -12.94 2.29 15.18
CA TYR A 144 -12.45 1.44 14.08
C TYR A 144 -13.32 0.20 13.85
N GLN A 145 -13.76 -0.51 14.87
CA GLN A 145 -14.74 -1.61 14.92
C GLN A 145 -14.73 -2.58 13.72
N ALA A 146 -13.55 -3.10 13.33
CA ALA A 146 -13.41 -4.06 12.23
C ALA A 146 -14.11 -3.66 10.91
N ALA A 147 -14.27 -2.35 10.68
CA ALA A 147 -14.99 -1.82 9.52
C ALA A 147 -14.26 -1.99 8.19
N GLY A 148 -12.96 -2.33 8.20
CA GLY A 148 -12.11 -2.38 7.00
C GLY A 148 -12.51 -3.47 6.02
N TRP A 149 -12.87 -4.65 6.50
CA TRP A 149 -13.18 -5.79 5.63
C TRP A 149 -14.33 -5.52 4.64
N PRO A 150 -15.53 -5.09 5.09
CA PRO A 150 -16.61 -4.79 4.15
C PRO A 150 -16.31 -3.62 3.21
N LEU A 151 -15.51 -2.64 3.66
CA LEU A 151 -15.12 -1.50 2.83
C LEU A 151 -14.17 -1.92 1.71
N LEU A 152 -13.16 -2.73 2.04
CA LEU A 152 -12.21 -3.24 1.05
C LEU A 152 -12.87 -4.22 0.08
N ASP A 153 -13.75 -5.10 0.56
CA ASP A 153 -14.51 -6.01 -0.30
C ASP A 153 -15.34 -5.25 -1.34
N ARG A 154 -16.05 -4.20 -0.92
CA ARG A 154 -16.84 -3.36 -1.83
C ARG A 154 -15.94 -2.66 -2.86
N LEU A 155 -14.82 -2.07 -2.43
CA LEU A 155 -13.88 -1.43 -3.34
C LEU A 155 -13.35 -2.41 -4.39
N VAL A 156 -12.90 -3.59 -3.95
CA VAL A 156 -12.38 -4.63 -4.85
C VAL A 156 -13.45 -5.08 -5.85
N GLN A 157 -14.69 -5.26 -5.39
CA GLN A 157 -15.81 -5.57 -6.28
C GLN A 157 -16.02 -4.48 -7.34
N TRP A 158 -16.12 -3.21 -6.93
CA TRP A 158 -16.31 -2.08 -7.86
C TRP A 158 -15.16 -1.97 -8.87
N CYS A 159 -13.92 -2.17 -8.40
CA CYS A 159 -12.74 -2.15 -9.27
C CYS A 159 -12.75 -3.30 -10.27
N ARG A 160 -13.12 -4.52 -9.84
CA ARG A 160 -13.27 -5.67 -10.74
C ARG A 160 -14.32 -5.39 -11.82
N GLU A 161 -15.50 -4.89 -11.45
CA GLU A 161 -16.59 -4.57 -12.38
C GLU A 161 -16.20 -3.44 -13.35
N ALA A 162 -15.41 -2.46 -12.89
CA ALA A 162 -14.90 -1.38 -13.72
C ALA A 162 -13.67 -1.76 -14.56
N GLY A 163 -13.03 -2.91 -14.32
CA GLY A 163 -11.78 -3.31 -14.95
C GLY A 163 -10.58 -2.47 -14.51
N LEU A 164 -10.54 -2.09 -13.21
CA LEU A 164 -9.40 -1.49 -12.53
C LEU A 164 -8.64 -2.54 -11.73
N ARG A 165 -7.33 -2.34 -11.57
CA ARG A 165 -6.51 -3.11 -10.63
C ARG A 165 -6.40 -2.37 -9.29
N VAL A 166 -6.22 -3.15 -8.21
CA VAL A 166 -6.11 -2.62 -6.85
C VAL A 166 -4.74 -2.98 -6.28
N ILE A 167 -4.01 -1.99 -5.78
CA ILE A 167 -2.86 -2.17 -4.90
C ILE A 167 -3.35 -1.97 -3.47
N VAL A 168 -3.24 -3.01 -2.66
CA VAL A 168 -3.56 -2.96 -1.23
C VAL A 168 -2.32 -2.51 -0.48
N ASP A 169 -2.37 -1.37 0.18
CA ASP A 169 -1.24 -0.75 0.85
C ASP A 169 -1.44 -0.69 2.37
N LEU A 170 -0.49 -1.23 3.14
CA LEU A 170 -0.50 -1.07 4.59
C LEU A 170 0.16 0.27 4.97
N HIS A 171 -0.64 1.31 4.95
CA HIS A 171 -0.22 2.69 5.18
C HIS A 171 0.00 3.03 6.65
N ALA A 172 -0.72 2.35 7.54
CA ALA A 172 -0.55 2.46 8.98
C ALA A 172 -0.50 1.04 9.58
N ALA A 173 0.71 0.59 9.91
CA ALA A 173 0.96 -0.72 10.50
C ALA A 173 0.84 -0.71 12.03
N PRO A 174 0.63 -1.89 12.70
CA PRO A 174 0.66 -1.98 14.14
C PRO A 174 1.90 -1.35 14.77
N GLY A 175 1.71 -0.31 15.58
CA GLY A 175 2.78 0.43 16.24
C GLY A 175 3.45 1.53 15.42
N GLY A 176 3.07 1.69 14.14
CA GLY A 176 3.68 2.65 13.23
C GLY A 176 5.00 2.14 12.64
N GLN A 177 5.20 2.33 11.36
CA GLN A 177 6.40 1.89 10.62
C GLN A 177 7.30 3.05 10.19
N THR A 178 6.78 4.29 10.14
CA THR A 178 7.50 5.44 9.60
C THR A 178 8.36 6.14 10.64
N GLY A 179 7.90 6.20 11.88
CA GLY A 179 8.49 7.03 12.94
C GLY A 179 7.99 8.46 12.95
N VAL A 180 6.93 8.74 12.18
CA VAL A 180 6.17 10.00 12.18
C VAL A 180 4.68 9.70 12.20
N ASN A 181 3.85 10.70 12.44
CA ASN A 181 2.46 10.49 12.83
C ASN A 181 1.48 10.14 11.70
N HIS A 182 1.85 10.22 10.43
CA HIS A 182 0.93 9.88 9.33
C HIS A 182 0.61 8.37 9.27
N ASP A 183 1.45 7.52 9.88
CA ASP A 183 1.21 6.08 10.02
C ASP A 183 0.35 5.69 11.24
N ASP A 184 -0.30 6.64 11.88
CA ASP A 184 -1.08 6.47 13.12
C ASP A 184 -0.27 5.91 14.31
N GLY A 185 1.06 6.00 14.23
CA GLY A 185 1.98 5.60 15.28
C GLY A 185 2.25 6.72 16.29
N PRO A 186 2.92 6.40 17.41
CA PRO A 186 3.21 7.35 18.49
C PRO A 186 4.44 8.22 18.21
N GLY A 187 4.89 8.38 16.97
CA GLY A 187 6.10 9.11 16.59
C GLY A 187 7.40 8.31 16.68
N TYR A 188 7.27 6.99 16.86
CA TYR A 188 8.37 6.01 16.81
C TYR A 188 7.95 4.81 15.96
N PRO A 189 8.85 4.20 15.17
CA PRO A 189 8.51 3.06 14.33
C PRO A 189 8.46 1.76 15.15
N LEU A 190 7.46 1.65 16.03
CA LEU A 190 7.34 0.55 17.01
C LEU A 190 7.03 -0.80 16.35
N THR A 191 6.69 -0.83 15.07
CA THR A 191 6.63 -2.06 14.28
C THR A 191 7.96 -2.81 14.31
N PHE A 192 9.09 -2.10 14.35
CA PHE A 192 10.43 -2.68 14.38
C PHE A 192 10.97 -2.96 15.78
N TYR A 193 10.55 -2.17 16.79
CA TYR A 193 11.05 -2.29 18.15
C TYR A 193 10.24 -3.25 19.03
N VAL A 194 8.95 -3.44 18.73
CA VAL A 194 8.03 -4.23 19.55
C VAL A 194 7.66 -5.52 18.84
N PRO A 195 8.13 -6.69 19.32
CA PRO A 195 7.88 -7.97 18.65
C PRO A 195 6.39 -8.27 18.37
N GLN A 196 5.49 -7.85 19.27
CA GLN A 196 4.05 -8.04 19.11
C GLN A 196 3.49 -7.26 17.92
N ASN A 197 3.98 -6.04 17.67
CA ASN A 197 3.57 -5.24 16.52
C ASN A 197 4.04 -5.88 15.22
N ARG A 198 5.29 -6.37 15.19
CA ARG A 198 5.82 -7.13 14.07
C ARG A 198 4.97 -8.36 13.76
N GLN A 199 4.62 -9.15 14.78
CA GLN A 199 3.78 -10.34 14.65
C GLN A 199 2.37 -10.00 14.15
N ARG A 200 1.75 -8.93 14.66
CA ARG A 200 0.44 -8.44 14.19
C ARG A 200 0.49 -8.01 12.73
N THR A 201 1.56 -7.33 12.30
CA THR A 201 1.77 -6.93 10.90
C THR A 201 1.83 -8.16 9.99
N ILE A 202 2.61 -9.17 10.35
CA ILE A 202 2.74 -10.42 9.59
C ILE A 202 1.39 -11.16 9.53
N ALA A 203 0.70 -11.29 10.67
CA ALA A 203 -0.60 -11.95 10.73
C ALA A 203 -1.70 -11.22 9.94
N LEU A 204 -1.68 -9.89 9.93
CA LEU A 204 -2.61 -9.10 9.11
C LEU A 204 -2.41 -9.37 7.62
N TRP A 205 -1.16 -9.36 7.15
CA TRP A 205 -0.86 -9.68 5.75
C TRP A 205 -1.28 -11.10 5.36
N GLN A 206 -1.04 -12.09 6.23
CA GLN A 206 -1.51 -13.45 5.98
C GLN A 206 -3.04 -13.51 5.85
N LYS A 207 -3.79 -12.78 6.69
CA LYS A 207 -5.26 -12.72 6.62
C LYS A 207 -5.75 -12.03 5.35
N LEU A 208 -5.12 -10.89 4.97
CA LEU A 208 -5.43 -10.17 3.73
C LEU A 208 -5.18 -11.08 2.51
N ALA A 209 -4.01 -11.69 2.45
CA ALA A 209 -3.65 -12.60 1.37
C ALA A 209 -4.57 -13.83 1.31
N ALA A 210 -4.88 -14.47 2.43
CA ALA A 210 -5.81 -15.61 2.48
C ALA A 210 -7.21 -15.23 1.98
N ARG A 211 -7.69 -14.00 2.28
CA ARG A 211 -8.99 -13.54 1.81
C ARG A 211 -9.05 -13.31 0.32
N TYR A 212 -8.00 -12.74 -0.25
CA TYR A 212 -8.00 -12.27 -1.63
C TYR A 212 -7.15 -13.12 -2.60
N HIS A 213 -6.59 -14.26 -2.17
CA HIS A 213 -5.67 -15.10 -2.95
C HIS A 213 -6.16 -15.47 -4.36
N ALA A 214 -7.48 -15.47 -4.59
CA ALA A 214 -8.11 -15.78 -5.88
C ALA A 214 -8.67 -14.53 -6.61
N GLU A 215 -8.48 -13.32 -6.08
CA GLU A 215 -9.09 -12.09 -6.59
C GLU A 215 -8.18 -11.40 -7.61
N THR A 216 -8.45 -11.59 -8.89
CA THR A 216 -7.63 -11.07 -9.97
C THR A 216 -7.67 -9.54 -10.12
N ALA A 217 -8.68 -8.86 -9.55
CA ALA A 217 -8.70 -7.40 -9.52
C ALA A 217 -7.59 -6.82 -8.64
N ILE A 218 -7.09 -7.57 -7.64
CA ILE A 218 -5.92 -7.14 -6.89
C ILE A 218 -4.67 -7.35 -7.76
N LEU A 219 -3.88 -6.30 -7.94
CA LEU A 219 -2.58 -6.36 -8.57
C LEU A 219 -1.55 -6.93 -7.61
N GLY A 220 -1.52 -6.41 -6.39
CA GLY A 220 -0.53 -6.82 -5.40
C GLY A 220 -0.70 -6.14 -4.05
N TYR A 221 0.20 -6.51 -3.15
CA TYR A 221 0.26 -6.12 -1.75
C TYR A 221 1.47 -5.22 -1.51
N ASP A 222 1.23 -3.96 -1.20
CA ASP A 222 2.24 -2.97 -0.82
C ASP A 222 2.46 -3.06 0.68
N LEU A 223 3.58 -3.69 1.06
CA LEU A 223 3.73 -4.28 2.38
C LEU A 223 3.83 -3.28 3.51
N LEU A 224 4.45 -2.13 3.31
CA LEU A 224 4.56 -1.04 4.29
C LEU A 224 4.77 0.28 3.55
N ASN A 225 3.84 1.21 3.72
CA ASN A 225 4.00 2.57 3.21
C ASN A 225 5.11 3.31 3.94
N GLU A 226 6.03 3.91 3.19
CA GLU A 226 7.05 4.86 3.67
C GLU A 226 7.78 4.41 4.95
N PRO A 227 8.30 3.18 5.03
CA PRO A 227 8.93 2.70 6.24
C PRO A 227 10.18 3.50 6.58
N ILE A 228 10.39 3.71 7.87
CA ILE A 228 11.59 4.31 8.47
C ILE A 228 11.85 5.75 7.97
N SER A 229 11.46 6.71 8.79
CA SER A 229 11.78 8.13 8.56
C SER A 229 13.30 8.36 8.48
N PRO A 230 13.78 9.31 7.67
CA PRO A 230 15.20 9.71 7.67
C PRO A 230 15.66 10.34 9.00
N TYR A 231 14.74 10.65 9.90
CA TYR A 231 15.01 11.20 11.23
C TYR A 231 15.06 10.14 12.34
N SER A 232 14.78 8.88 12.00
CA SER A 232 14.84 7.73 12.91
C SER A 232 16.28 7.20 13.04
N ASP A 233 16.50 6.24 13.94
CA ASP A 233 17.75 5.49 14.04
C ASP A 233 17.93 4.57 12.82
N VAL A 234 18.34 5.15 11.69
CA VAL A 234 18.42 4.45 10.39
C VAL A 234 19.49 3.35 10.40
N GLU A 235 20.56 3.50 11.18
CA GLU A 235 21.61 2.49 11.29
C GLU A 235 21.09 1.20 11.91
N TYR A 236 20.28 1.32 12.94
CA TYR A 236 19.63 0.17 13.60
C TYR A 236 18.45 -0.38 12.80
N LEU A 237 17.65 0.48 12.17
CA LEU A 237 16.37 0.10 11.57
C LEU A 237 16.50 -0.44 10.13
N ASN A 238 17.37 0.13 9.30
CA ASN A 238 17.50 -0.26 7.90
C ASN A 238 17.76 -1.77 7.73
N PRO A 239 18.64 -2.42 8.51
CA PRO A 239 18.86 -3.87 8.40
C PRO A 239 17.64 -4.72 8.80
N GLN A 240 16.65 -4.13 9.48
CA GLN A 240 15.46 -4.86 9.93
C GLN A 240 14.34 -4.84 8.89
N LEU A 241 14.34 -3.87 7.96
CA LEU A 241 13.27 -3.73 6.97
C LEU A 241 13.16 -4.96 6.07
N GLU A 242 14.25 -5.33 5.40
CA GLU A 242 14.23 -6.51 4.52
C GLU A 242 13.90 -7.80 5.30
N ARG A 243 14.34 -7.93 6.55
CA ARG A 243 14.01 -9.08 7.40
C ARG A 243 12.50 -9.16 7.69
N LEU A 244 11.88 -8.00 7.98
CA LEU A 244 10.43 -7.94 8.17
C LEU A 244 9.70 -8.29 6.87
N TYR A 245 10.13 -7.76 5.74
CA TYR A 245 9.56 -8.09 4.44
C TYR A 245 9.64 -9.59 4.13
N ARG A 246 10.76 -10.24 4.41
CA ARG A 246 10.91 -11.69 4.22
C ARG A 246 9.92 -12.49 5.06
N ASP A 247 9.69 -12.09 6.31
CA ASP A 247 8.72 -12.75 7.18
C ASP A 247 7.28 -12.54 6.71
N ILE A 248 6.95 -11.31 6.27
CA ILE A 248 5.63 -10.99 5.70
C ILE A 248 5.40 -11.78 4.41
N VAL A 249 6.37 -11.78 3.50
CA VAL A 249 6.27 -12.51 2.23
C VAL A 249 6.13 -14.01 2.48
N ALA A 250 6.88 -14.59 3.40
CA ALA A 250 6.72 -16.00 3.75
C ALA A 250 5.30 -16.32 4.25
N ALA A 251 4.70 -15.44 5.07
CA ALA A 251 3.33 -15.58 5.53
C ALA A 251 2.31 -15.44 4.39
N ILE A 252 2.49 -14.47 3.50
CA ILE A 252 1.67 -14.31 2.29
C ILE A 252 1.77 -15.56 1.42
N ARG A 253 2.98 -16.02 1.09
CA ARG A 253 3.21 -17.17 0.21
C ARG A 253 2.70 -18.49 0.78
N SER A 254 2.47 -18.58 2.09
CA SER A 254 1.81 -19.75 2.68
C SER A 254 0.34 -19.91 2.27
N VAL A 255 -0.30 -18.84 1.77
CA VAL A 255 -1.74 -18.80 1.40
C VAL A 255 -2.01 -18.23 0.01
N ASP A 256 -1.06 -17.50 -0.59
CA ASP A 256 -1.20 -16.82 -1.87
C ASP A 256 0.09 -16.87 -2.67
N GLN A 257 0.06 -17.57 -3.80
CA GLN A 257 1.21 -17.72 -4.72
C GLN A 257 1.11 -16.77 -5.93
N ASN A 258 0.01 -16.04 -6.09
CA ASN A 258 -0.33 -15.36 -7.35
C ASN A 258 -0.01 -13.87 -7.34
N HIS A 259 -0.34 -13.15 -6.26
CA HIS A 259 -0.23 -11.71 -6.24
C HIS A 259 1.21 -11.21 -6.12
N VAL A 260 1.48 -10.09 -6.77
CA VAL A 260 2.75 -9.37 -6.64
C VAL A 260 2.90 -8.85 -5.22
N VAL A 261 4.09 -9.01 -4.63
CA VAL A 261 4.45 -8.30 -3.40
C VAL A 261 5.24 -7.05 -3.76
N LEU A 262 4.85 -5.92 -3.21
CA LEU A 262 5.44 -4.62 -3.49
C LEU A 262 6.27 -4.20 -2.28
N LEU A 263 7.54 -3.87 -2.53
CA LEU A 263 8.52 -3.61 -1.49
C LEU A 263 8.98 -2.15 -1.59
N GLU A 264 8.63 -1.34 -0.62
CA GLU A 264 9.10 0.03 -0.55
C GLU A 264 10.50 0.12 0.09
N GLY A 265 11.31 1.04 -0.42
CA GLY A 265 12.58 1.38 0.20
C GLY A 265 12.43 2.01 1.58
N ALA A 266 13.50 2.07 2.36
CA ALA A 266 13.51 2.84 3.60
C ALA A 266 13.54 4.36 3.33
N GLN A 267 13.51 5.16 4.39
CA GLN A 267 13.51 6.64 4.35
C GLN A 267 12.40 7.16 3.43
N TRP A 268 11.14 6.80 3.78
CA TRP A 268 9.95 7.19 3.04
C TRP A 268 9.95 6.70 1.58
N GLY A 269 10.25 5.41 1.38
CA GLY A 269 10.27 4.78 0.06
C GLY A 269 11.47 5.15 -0.81
N THR A 270 12.42 5.98 -0.33
CA THR A 270 13.47 6.53 -1.21
C THR A 270 14.77 5.76 -1.24
N ASN A 271 15.08 4.99 -0.21
CA ASN A 271 16.37 4.32 -0.05
C ASN A 271 16.30 2.82 -0.40
N PHE A 272 16.75 2.47 -1.60
CA PHE A 272 16.85 1.09 -2.07
C PHE A 272 18.15 0.38 -1.67
N ALA A 273 19.11 1.08 -1.04
CA ALA A 273 20.35 0.46 -0.55
C ALA A 273 20.10 -0.53 0.61
N VAL A 274 18.89 -0.52 1.19
CA VAL A 274 18.46 -1.50 2.20
C VAL A 274 18.19 -2.89 1.62
N PHE A 275 18.02 -3.00 0.31
CA PHE A 275 17.73 -4.26 -0.37
C PHE A 275 19.01 -4.95 -0.83
N HIS A 276 19.06 -6.25 -0.58
CA HIS A 276 20.05 -7.15 -1.13
C HIS A 276 19.52 -7.85 -2.40
N GLN A 277 19.88 -9.10 -2.59
CA GLN A 277 19.36 -9.89 -3.70
C GLN A 277 17.84 -10.12 -3.52
N PRO A 278 17.04 -9.98 -4.60
CA PRO A 278 15.62 -10.33 -4.59
C PRO A 278 15.37 -11.73 -4.01
N PHE A 279 14.34 -11.85 -3.20
CA PHE A 279 14.04 -13.07 -2.44
C PHE A 279 12.65 -13.65 -2.76
N ASP A 280 11.90 -12.99 -3.61
CA ASP A 280 10.62 -13.50 -4.14
C ASP A 280 10.59 -13.25 -5.65
N ALA A 281 10.22 -14.28 -6.41
CA ALA A 281 10.22 -14.21 -7.87
C ALA A 281 9.08 -13.34 -8.44
N ASN A 282 8.04 -13.09 -7.64
CA ASN A 282 6.90 -12.24 -8.02
C ASN A 282 6.87 -10.97 -7.17
N ALA A 283 8.04 -10.36 -6.96
CA ALA A 283 8.18 -9.08 -6.28
C ALA A 283 8.39 -7.93 -7.28
N ALA A 284 7.84 -6.78 -6.97
CA ALA A 284 8.20 -5.50 -7.58
C ALA A 284 8.61 -4.51 -6.49
N TYR A 285 9.35 -3.49 -6.86
CA TYR A 285 9.86 -2.50 -5.91
C TYR A 285 9.22 -1.15 -6.19
N THR A 286 8.85 -0.44 -5.13
CA THR A 286 8.19 0.84 -5.25
C THR A 286 8.92 1.92 -4.46
N TYR A 287 8.92 3.12 -5.01
CA TYR A 287 9.52 4.30 -4.39
C TYR A 287 8.56 5.47 -4.41
N HIS A 288 8.78 6.43 -3.51
CA HIS A 288 8.04 7.68 -3.43
C HIS A 288 8.96 8.85 -3.72
N LYS A 289 8.50 9.81 -4.50
CA LYS A 289 9.22 11.06 -4.79
C LYS A 289 8.24 12.21 -5.00
N PHE A 290 8.44 13.24 -4.22
CA PHE A 290 7.68 14.48 -4.30
C PHE A 290 8.64 15.65 -4.53
N TRP A 291 8.20 16.67 -5.26
CA TRP A 291 8.85 17.99 -5.39
C TRP A 291 10.30 17.99 -5.90
N ILE A 292 10.78 16.93 -6.49
CA ILE A 292 12.12 16.86 -7.09
C ILE A 292 12.12 17.47 -8.50
N ASN A 293 13.30 17.80 -9.04
CA ASN A 293 13.43 18.09 -10.45
C ASN A 293 13.07 16.84 -11.27
N PRO A 294 12.14 16.97 -12.26
CA PRO A 294 11.72 15.84 -13.08
C PRO A 294 12.79 15.53 -14.16
N THR A 295 13.93 15.03 -13.73
CA THR A 295 15.08 14.65 -14.55
C THR A 295 15.46 13.19 -14.33
N ARG A 296 16.19 12.62 -15.28
CA ARG A 296 16.70 11.25 -15.18
C ARG A 296 17.49 11.01 -13.90
N ASP A 297 18.29 11.98 -13.47
CA ASP A 297 19.16 11.82 -12.29
C ASP A 297 18.34 11.51 -11.03
N GLY A 298 17.15 12.10 -10.90
CA GLY A 298 16.22 11.79 -9.81
C GLY A 298 15.71 10.36 -9.78
N LEU A 299 15.83 9.62 -10.91
CA LEU A 299 15.39 8.24 -11.06
C LEU A 299 16.54 7.24 -11.18
N GLN A 300 17.79 7.71 -11.35
CA GLN A 300 18.91 6.87 -11.77
C GLN A 300 19.14 5.69 -10.83
N SER A 301 19.09 5.90 -9.52
CA SER A 301 19.32 4.82 -8.53
C SER A 301 18.28 3.70 -8.63
N TYR A 302 17.03 4.01 -8.96
CA TYR A 302 15.95 3.02 -9.13
C TYR A 302 16.08 2.28 -10.47
N LEU A 303 16.48 2.98 -11.53
CA LEU A 303 16.79 2.37 -12.82
C LEU A 303 17.98 1.42 -12.72
N ASP A 304 19.04 1.82 -12.00
CA ASP A 304 20.22 0.98 -11.76
C ASP A 304 19.87 -0.25 -10.94
N PHE A 305 19.03 -0.10 -9.93
CA PHE A 305 18.51 -1.22 -9.12
C PHE A 305 17.72 -2.20 -10.00
N SER A 306 16.75 -1.69 -10.77
CA SER A 306 15.98 -2.51 -11.71
C SER A 306 16.86 -3.25 -12.73
N ASN A 307 17.85 -2.57 -13.29
CA ASN A 307 18.79 -3.16 -14.24
C ASN A 307 19.68 -4.22 -13.59
N ARG A 308 20.19 -3.94 -12.38
CA ARG A 308 21.07 -4.85 -11.65
C ARG A 308 20.40 -6.16 -11.30
N TRP A 309 19.14 -6.09 -10.85
CA TRP A 309 18.43 -7.24 -10.32
C TRP A 309 17.40 -7.83 -11.27
N ASN A 310 17.19 -7.18 -12.42
CA ASN A 310 16.17 -7.56 -13.41
C ASN A 310 14.78 -7.69 -12.79
N VAL A 311 14.34 -6.65 -12.05
CA VAL A 311 13.06 -6.60 -11.33
C VAL A 311 12.24 -5.39 -11.73
N PRO A 312 10.88 -5.44 -11.64
CA PRO A 312 10.04 -4.29 -11.90
C PRO A 312 10.22 -3.22 -10.81
N VAL A 313 10.22 -1.95 -11.23
CA VAL A 313 10.21 -0.79 -10.35
C VAL A 313 9.16 0.20 -10.84
N PHE A 314 8.43 0.84 -9.93
CA PHE A 314 7.46 1.89 -10.24
C PHE A 314 7.38 2.91 -9.10
N ILE A 315 6.71 4.04 -9.33
CA ILE A 315 6.49 5.02 -8.27
C ILE A 315 5.09 4.84 -7.64
N GLY A 316 5.06 4.52 -6.33
CA GLY A 316 3.85 4.26 -5.56
C GLY A 316 3.12 5.51 -5.13
N GLU A 317 3.87 6.59 -4.85
CA GLU A 317 3.29 7.90 -4.55
C GLU A 317 4.11 9.04 -5.13
N THR A 318 3.40 10.03 -5.70
CA THR A 318 3.96 11.27 -6.21
C THR A 318 2.86 12.31 -6.41
N GLY A 319 3.22 13.56 -6.62
CA GLY A 319 2.27 14.64 -6.91
C GLY A 319 2.41 15.84 -5.99
N GLU A 320 1.29 16.47 -5.65
CA GLU A 320 1.14 17.58 -4.69
C GLU A 320 2.06 18.79 -4.93
N PHE A 321 2.38 19.08 -6.20
CA PHE A 321 3.18 20.28 -6.51
C PHE A 321 2.42 21.23 -7.44
N ASN A 322 2.43 21.01 -8.74
CA ASN A 322 1.62 21.75 -9.71
C ASN A 322 1.48 20.96 -11.02
N ASN A 323 0.49 21.34 -11.84
CA ASN A 323 0.17 20.61 -13.07
C ASN A 323 1.31 20.56 -14.08
N SER A 324 2.14 21.62 -14.19
CA SER A 324 3.31 21.62 -15.07
C SER A 324 4.37 20.61 -14.64
N TRP A 325 4.57 20.45 -13.34
CA TRP A 325 5.46 19.43 -12.79
C TRP A 325 4.90 18.03 -12.99
N ASN A 326 3.60 17.84 -12.72
CA ASN A 326 2.92 16.57 -12.93
C ASN A 326 3.06 16.08 -14.37
N ASP A 327 2.85 16.96 -15.37
CA ASP A 327 3.02 16.65 -16.79
C ASP A 327 4.44 16.20 -17.12
N LYS A 328 5.45 16.90 -16.63
CA LYS A 328 6.85 16.54 -16.86
C LYS A 328 7.22 15.24 -16.17
N PHE A 329 6.70 15.01 -14.96
CA PHE A 329 7.11 13.90 -14.13
C PHE A 329 6.47 12.58 -14.60
N HIS A 330 5.16 12.55 -14.94
CA HIS A 330 4.55 11.34 -15.49
C HIS A 330 5.18 10.95 -16.83
N ARG A 331 5.45 11.93 -17.74
CA ARG A 331 6.13 11.66 -19.01
C ARG A 331 7.55 11.12 -18.80
N LEU A 332 8.23 11.59 -17.76
CA LEU A 332 9.55 11.06 -17.41
C LEU A 332 9.45 9.60 -16.98
N GLN A 333 8.47 9.23 -16.14
CA GLN A 333 8.23 7.85 -15.75
C GLN A 333 7.95 6.96 -16.98
N GLU A 334 6.98 7.37 -17.81
CA GLU A 334 6.59 6.61 -19.01
C GLU A 334 7.74 6.44 -20.01
N ARG A 335 8.62 7.44 -20.17
CA ARG A 335 9.81 7.34 -21.03
C ARG A 335 10.73 6.19 -20.64
N PHE A 336 10.80 5.87 -19.36
CA PHE A 336 11.61 4.75 -18.85
C PHE A 336 10.80 3.47 -18.63
N GLY A 337 9.54 3.42 -19.07
CA GLY A 337 8.66 2.28 -18.90
C GLY A 337 8.22 2.06 -17.45
N LEU A 338 8.33 3.08 -16.59
CA LEU A 338 7.94 3.02 -15.18
C LEU A 338 6.47 3.37 -15.02
N GLY A 339 5.75 2.57 -14.25
CA GLY A 339 4.40 2.87 -13.79
C GLY A 339 4.40 3.95 -12.72
N TRP A 340 3.23 4.54 -12.48
CA TRP A 340 3.04 5.60 -11.51
C TRP A 340 1.69 5.55 -10.82
N CYS A 341 1.63 5.97 -9.54
CA CYS A 341 0.42 6.30 -8.81
C CYS A 341 0.53 7.72 -8.25
N PHE A 342 -0.35 8.60 -8.67
CA PHE A 342 -0.38 9.97 -8.15
C PHE A 342 -1.17 10.04 -6.83
N TRP A 343 -0.89 11.05 -6.03
CA TRP A 343 -1.55 11.37 -4.76
C TRP A 343 -2.17 12.77 -4.84
N PRO A 344 -3.39 12.97 -4.27
CA PRO A 344 -4.43 11.99 -3.98
C PRO A 344 -5.60 12.07 -4.99
N TYR A 345 -6.51 11.12 -4.94
CA TYR A 345 -7.74 11.14 -5.73
C TYR A 345 -8.67 12.30 -5.33
N LYS A 346 -9.00 12.42 -4.05
CA LYS A 346 -9.99 13.38 -3.51
C LYS A 346 -9.37 14.19 -2.37
N ASN A 347 -9.51 15.52 -2.41
CA ASN A 347 -9.00 16.40 -1.35
C ASN A 347 -9.95 17.57 -1.11
N LEU A 348 -9.90 18.16 0.08
CA LEU A 348 -10.70 19.33 0.44
C LEU A 348 -10.07 20.60 -0.16
N ASP A 349 -10.87 21.38 -0.92
CA ASP A 349 -10.49 22.69 -1.46
C ASP A 349 -9.07 22.69 -2.04
N SER A 350 -8.86 21.84 -3.07
CA SER A 350 -7.55 21.62 -3.67
C SER A 350 -7.65 21.45 -5.19
N ASP A 351 -6.74 22.08 -5.91
CA ASP A 351 -6.53 21.88 -7.34
C ASP A 351 -5.50 20.77 -7.64
N LEU A 352 -4.90 20.18 -6.60
CA LEU A 352 -3.85 19.15 -6.67
C LEU A 352 -4.38 17.75 -6.35
N SER A 353 -5.58 17.45 -6.82
CA SER A 353 -6.24 16.15 -6.71
C SER A 353 -7.16 15.96 -7.91
N VAL A 354 -7.56 14.73 -8.19
CA VAL A 354 -8.46 14.43 -9.32
C VAL A 354 -9.81 15.11 -9.15
N VAL A 355 -10.36 15.05 -7.93
CA VAL A 355 -11.60 15.75 -7.57
C VAL A 355 -11.41 16.52 -6.26
N SER A 356 -12.05 17.69 -6.18
CA SER A 356 -11.99 18.60 -5.03
C SER A 356 -13.33 18.65 -4.31
N ILE A 357 -13.33 18.38 -3.00
CA ILE A 357 -14.47 18.63 -2.12
C ILE A 357 -14.59 20.15 -1.95
N GLN A 358 -15.74 20.72 -2.24
CA GLN A 358 -15.97 22.12 -1.98
C GLN A 358 -16.03 22.37 -0.48
N LYS A 359 -15.23 23.33 0.00
CA LYS A 359 -15.15 23.66 1.42
C LYS A 359 -16.49 24.14 1.95
N PRO A 360 -17.11 23.46 2.93
CA PRO A 360 -18.38 23.89 3.50
C PRO A 360 -18.27 25.24 4.21
N VAL A 361 -19.36 25.99 4.21
CA VAL A 361 -19.45 27.23 4.99
C VAL A 361 -19.20 26.91 6.47
N GLY A 362 -18.29 27.68 7.08
CA GLY A 362 -17.89 27.49 8.48
C GLY A 362 -16.79 26.46 8.71
N TRP A 363 -16.30 25.73 7.69
CA TRP A 363 -15.20 24.78 7.85
C TRP A 363 -13.94 25.40 8.43
N ASP A 364 -13.67 26.68 8.15
CA ASP A 364 -12.50 27.38 8.68
C ASP A 364 -12.47 27.42 10.21
N LEU A 365 -13.63 27.46 10.88
CA LEU A 365 -13.73 27.36 12.35
C LEU A 365 -13.23 25.99 12.86
N ILE A 366 -13.59 24.92 12.15
CA ILE A 366 -13.14 23.55 12.47
C ILE A 366 -11.67 23.38 12.15
N ALA A 367 -11.21 23.91 11.00
CA ALA A 367 -9.82 23.86 10.60
C ALA A 367 -8.89 24.62 11.55
N GLU A 368 -9.32 25.79 12.04
CA GLU A 368 -8.61 26.56 13.07
C GLU A 368 -8.53 25.78 14.39
N ALA A 369 -9.65 25.23 14.87
CA ALA A 369 -9.69 24.42 16.08
C ALA A 369 -8.82 23.15 15.97
N GLY A 370 -8.79 22.46 14.81
CA GLY A 370 -7.93 21.31 14.53
C GLY A 370 -6.43 21.67 14.30
N SER A 371 -6.15 22.99 14.20
CA SER A 371 -4.78 23.50 13.97
C SER A 371 -4.12 24.08 15.22
N SER A 372 -4.85 24.27 16.33
CA SER A 372 -4.29 24.85 17.54
C SER A 372 -5.11 24.43 18.77
N ALA A 373 -4.44 23.85 19.75
CA ALA A 373 -5.05 23.54 21.05
C ALA A 373 -5.56 24.79 21.83
N LYS A 374 -5.15 26.00 21.38
CA LYS A 374 -5.58 27.27 21.98
C LYS A 374 -6.81 27.86 21.27
N ALA A 375 -7.15 27.36 20.08
CA ALA A 375 -8.31 27.83 19.37
C ALA A 375 -9.60 27.33 20.05
N PRO A 376 -10.63 28.17 20.20
CA PRO A 376 -11.89 27.74 20.80
C PRO A 376 -12.60 26.74 19.88
N LEU A 377 -13.20 25.72 20.48
CA LEU A 377 -14.10 24.85 19.72
C LEU A 377 -15.40 25.63 19.40
N PRO A 378 -15.93 25.52 18.18
CA PRO A 378 -17.26 26.05 17.88
C PRO A 378 -18.33 25.35 18.73
N ALA A 379 -19.48 25.99 18.92
CA ALA A 379 -20.61 25.37 19.62
C ALA A 379 -20.95 24.00 18.97
N ARG A 380 -21.20 22.97 19.77
CA ARG A 380 -21.41 21.60 19.32
C ARG A 380 -22.46 21.49 18.19
N ALA A 381 -23.59 22.17 18.33
CA ALA A 381 -24.64 22.17 17.29
C ALA A 381 -24.14 22.78 15.95
N GLN A 382 -23.34 23.85 16.04
CA GLN A 382 -22.72 24.48 14.87
C GLN A 382 -21.70 23.53 14.23
N ALA A 383 -20.80 22.94 15.02
CA ALA A 383 -19.83 21.96 14.55
C ALA A 383 -20.51 20.77 13.84
N GLN A 384 -21.60 20.24 14.46
CA GLN A 384 -22.38 19.14 13.89
C GLN A 384 -22.97 19.51 12.52
N ALA A 385 -23.50 20.72 12.38
CA ALA A 385 -24.03 21.20 11.11
C ALA A 385 -22.94 21.28 10.04
N ILE A 386 -21.74 21.80 10.39
CA ILE A 386 -20.60 21.94 9.47
C ILE A 386 -20.06 20.57 9.05
N VAL A 387 -19.87 19.61 9.97
CA VAL A 387 -19.37 18.27 9.61
C VAL A 387 -20.39 17.48 8.79
N ASN A 388 -21.69 17.68 9.00
CA ASN A 388 -22.72 17.09 8.14
C ASN A 388 -22.69 17.70 6.73
N ALA A 389 -22.44 19.00 6.61
CA ALA A 389 -22.27 19.67 5.32
C ALA A 389 -20.99 19.14 4.58
N TYR A 390 -19.92 18.83 5.33
CA TYR A 390 -18.73 18.19 4.76
C TYR A 390 -19.05 16.81 4.19
N LEU A 391 -19.79 15.96 4.90
CA LEU A 391 -20.21 14.65 4.40
C LEU A 391 -21.05 14.74 3.13
N GLU A 392 -21.91 15.75 3.02
CA GLU A 392 -22.68 15.97 1.80
C GLU A 392 -21.80 16.48 0.65
N ALA A 393 -20.87 17.40 0.93
CA ALA A 393 -19.93 17.93 -0.05
C ALA A 393 -18.95 16.86 -0.58
N ALA A 394 -18.64 15.83 0.23
CA ALA A 394 -17.72 14.76 -0.11
C ALA A 394 -18.31 13.72 -1.09
N LYS A 395 -19.64 13.68 -1.26
CA LYS A 395 -20.29 12.78 -2.24
C LYS A 395 -19.88 13.14 -3.65
N PHE A 396 -19.67 12.12 -4.49
CA PHE A 396 -19.17 12.31 -5.86
C PHE A 396 -19.98 13.36 -6.66
N LYS A 397 -21.30 13.33 -6.59
CA LYS A 397 -22.18 14.27 -7.29
C LYS A 397 -21.98 15.76 -6.93
N ASN A 398 -21.30 16.04 -5.79
CA ASN A 398 -21.12 17.41 -5.25
C ASN A 398 -19.65 17.88 -5.33
N VAL A 399 -18.71 17.01 -5.73
CA VAL A 399 -17.31 17.41 -5.89
C VAL A 399 -17.08 18.16 -7.20
N ARG A 400 -16.05 18.98 -7.24
CA ARG A 400 -15.55 19.58 -8.46
C ARG A 400 -14.48 18.70 -9.10
N VAL A 401 -14.63 18.37 -10.37
CA VAL A 401 -13.60 17.70 -11.17
C VAL A 401 -12.50 18.68 -11.54
N ASN A 402 -11.25 18.33 -11.29
CA ASN A 402 -10.08 19.14 -11.63
C ASN A 402 -9.54 18.71 -13.01
N ALA A 403 -10.13 19.24 -14.07
CA ALA A 403 -9.77 18.89 -15.45
C ALA A 403 -8.29 19.11 -15.75
N ASP A 404 -7.72 20.23 -15.33
CA ASP A 404 -6.32 20.56 -15.55
C ASP A 404 -5.37 19.58 -14.86
N TYR A 405 -5.74 19.08 -13.66
CA TYR A 405 -4.98 18.04 -12.97
C TYR A 405 -4.98 16.74 -13.78
N ILE A 406 -6.16 16.27 -14.19
CA ILE A 406 -6.31 15.04 -14.98
C ILE A 406 -5.52 15.14 -16.30
N ASN A 407 -5.67 16.26 -17.01
CA ASN A 407 -4.94 16.50 -18.26
C ASN A 407 -3.42 16.52 -18.06
N SER A 408 -2.95 17.06 -16.92
CA SER A 408 -1.53 17.07 -16.59
C SER A 408 -0.92 15.68 -16.36
N LEU A 409 -1.74 14.66 -16.19
CA LEU A 409 -1.32 13.26 -16.10
C LEU A 409 -1.40 12.52 -17.44
N GLY A 410 -1.66 13.23 -18.55
CA GLY A 410 -1.84 12.64 -19.86
C GLY A 410 -3.15 11.83 -19.99
N LEU A 411 -4.11 12.09 -19.12
CA LEU A 411 -5.43 11.48 -19.08
C LEU A 411 -6.50 12.47 -19.54
N SER A 412 -7.76 12.06 -19.61
CA SER A 412 -8.86 12.92 -20.10
C SER A 412 -10.04 12.89 -19.12
N VAL A 413 -10.72 14.02 -19.02
CA VAL A 413 -12.01 14.07 -18.31
C VAL A 413 -13.05 13.32 -19.14
N PRO A 414 -13.82 12.40 -18.54
CA PRO A 414 -14.87 11.65 -19.23
C PRO A 414 -16.01 12.52 -19.75
#